data_f1ff1114860fb26c236fe401213d8efd
#
_entry.id   f1ff1114860fb26c236fe401213d8efd
#
_cell.length_a   1.000
_cell.length_b   1.000
_cell.length_c   1.000
_cell.angle_alpha   90.00
_cell.angle_beta   90.00
_cell.angle_gamma   90.00
#
_symmetry.space_group_name_H-M   'P 1'
#
loop_
_entity.id
_entity.type
_entity.pdbx_description
1 polymer ?
#
loop_
_entity_poly.entity_id
_entity_poly.type
_entity_poly.pdbx_seq_one_letter_code
_entity_poly.pdbx_strand_id
1 'polypeptide(L)'
;MTIQEMQQKILQLKQENDICILAHSYQRREITEVADFTGDSYALAKQAQNVSNKTVILCGVRFMAETVKILSPQKTVLLANADAGCPMAEQMDKDLVEQLKAAYPGYTVAAYINTTAELKTVCDVCVTSSSAVKILSAMPEKDILFIPDINLGTYIQKQLPEKNIKLVHGGCPTHVRAGVKEVRKAKASHPGALLLVHPECLPEVVEMADYVGSTSGIMEYAVQSDAKEFIIGTENSITEHLQYECPQKRFYPLSKDLVCHNMKITTRYNIIVG
;
A
#
# COMPACT_ATOMS: atom_id res chain seq x y z
N MET A 1 -18.54 -10.08 24.07
CA MET A 1 -17.17 -10.61 24.14
C MET A 1 -16.21 -9.49 24.46
N THR A 2 -15.27 -9.70 25.37
CA THR A 2 -14.15 -8.82 25.60
C THR A 2 -13.16 -8.88 24.41
N ILE A 3 -12.21 -7.96 24.37
CA ILE A 3 -11.16 -7.93 23.34
C ILE A 3 -10.37 -9.25 23.33
N GLN A 4 -10.00 -9.75 24.51
CA GLN A 4 -9.27 -11.02 24.66
C GLN A 4 -10.09 -12.22 24.21
N GLU A 5 -11.37 -12.28 24.55
CA GLU A 5 -12.26 -13.34 24.10
C GLU A 5 -12.40 -13.37 22.57
N MET A 6 -12.52 -12.20 21.90
CA MET A 6 -12.54 -12.10 20.44
C MET A 6 -11.22 -12.59 19.83
N GLN A 7 -10.10 -12.21 20.40
CA GLN A 7 -8.77 -12.61 19.95
C GLN A 7 -8.60 -14.15 20.02
N GLN A 8 -8.94 -14.72 21.17
CA GLN A 8 -8.91 -16.16 21.36
C GLN A 8 -9.85 -16.89 20.39
N LYS A 9 -11.05 -16.36 20.18
CA LYS A 9 -12.02 -16.93 19.23
C LYS A 9 -11.48 -16.92 17.80
N ILE A 10 -10.85 -15.83 17.35
CA ILE A 10 -10.21 -15.75 16.01
C ILE A 10 -9.12 -16.82 15.89
N LEU A 11 -8.22 -16.92 16.88
CA LEU A 11 -7.13 -17.90 16.86
C LEU A 11 -7.65 -19.35 16.83
N GLN A 12 -8.73 -19.63 17.58
CA GLN A 12 -9.41 -20.92 17.56
C GLN A 12 -10.00 -21.22 16.17
N LEU A 13 -10.82 -20.32 15.62
CA LEU A 13 -11.48 -20.51 14.33
C LEU A 13 -10.46 -20.67 13.18
N LYS A 14 -9.37 -19.93 13.22
CA LYS A 14 -8.26 -20.01 12.27
C LYS A 14 -7.66 -21.42 12.25
N GLN A 15 -7.44 -22.04 13.41
CA GLN A 15 -6.92 -23.40 13.51
C GLN A 15 -7.95 -24.46 13.08
N GLU A 16 -9.19 -24.33 13.55
CA GLU A 16 -10.28 -25.29 13.23
C GLU A 16 -10.61 -25.37 11.74
N ASN A 17 -10.44 -24.25 11.01
CA ASN A 17 -10.81 -24.13 9.61
C ASN A 17 -9.62 -24.07 8.65
N ASP A 18 -8.39 -24.26 9.13
CA ASP A 18 -7.14 -24.15 8.33
C ASP A 18 -7.05 -22.83 7.55
N ILE A 19 -7.27 -21.71 8.24
CA ILE A 19 -7.28 -20.36 7.65
C ILE A 19 -5.97 -19.65 7.93
N CYS A 20 -5.40 -19.01 6.89
CA CYS A 20 -4.31 -18.04 7.02
C CYS A 20 -4.89 -16.63 6.98
N ILE A 21 -4.54 -15.78 7.95
CA ILE A 21 -4.92 -14.38 8.01
C ILE A 21 -3.75 -13.50 7.58
N LEU A 22 -3.96 -12.73 6.51
CA LEU A 22 -3.02 -11.74 6.00
C LEU A 22 -3.52 -10.34 6.32
N ALA A 23 -2.70 -9.50 6.96
CA ALA A 23 -3.07 -8.14 7.31
C ALA A 23 -2.14 -7.11 6.67
N HIS A 24 -2.70 -6.10 6.02
CA HIS A 24 -1.90 -4.99 5.54
C HIS A 24 -1.31 -4.19 6.70
N SER A 25 -0.09 -3.67 6.55
CA SER A 25 0.60 -2.89 7.58
C SER A 25 -0.16 -1.62 8.02
N TYR A 26 -1.14 -1.16 7.24
CA TYR A 26 -2.03 -0.05 7.63
C TYR A 26 -3.21 -0.48 8.53
N GLN A 27 -3.36 -1.76 8.82
CA GLN A 27 -4.38 -2.21 9.76
C GLN A 27 -4.03 -1.78 11.18
N ARG A 28 -5.08 -1.66 12.03
CA ARG A 28 -4.88 -1.43 13.46
C ARG A 28 -4.14 -2.60 14.07
N ARG A 29 -3.37 -2.33 15.11
CA ARG A 29 -2.61 -3.35 15.83
C ARG A 29 -3.47 -4.55 16.25
N GLU A 30 -4.71 -4.30 16.71
CA GLU A 30 -5.65 -5.33 17.09
C GLU A 30 -5.96 -6.36 15.99
N ILE A 31 -5.74 -6.01 14.72
CA ILE A 31 -5.88 -6.89 13.57
C ILE A 31 -4.55 -7.57 13.25
N THR A 32 -3.44 -6.83 13.28
CA THR A 32 -2.12 -7.39 13.00
C THR A 32 -1.68 -8.40 14.06
N GLU A 33 -2.14 -8.29 15.30
CA GLU A 33 -1.86 -9.25 16.38
C GLU A 33 -2.48 -10.65 16.17
N VAL A 34 -3.55 -10.76 15.38
CA VAL A 34 -4.18 -12.06 15.06
C VAL A 34 -3.81 -12.58 13.67
N ALA A 35 -3.10 -11.77 12.87
CA ALA A 35 -2.64 -12.14 11.54
C ALA A 35 -1.44 -13.10 11.60
N ASP A 36 -1.33 -13.96 10.58
CA ASP A 36 -0.16 -14.81 10.38
C ASP A 36 0.98 -14.02 9.74
N PHE A 37 0.63 -13.09 8.85
CA PHE A 37 1.60 -12.27 8.15
C PHE A 37 1.08 -10.83 8.02
N THR A 38 2.01 -9.89 8.16
CA THR A 38 1.77 -8.47 7.97
C THR A 38 2.72 -7.93 6.89
N GLY A 39 2.25 -7.06 6.01
CA GLY A 39 3.06 -6.49 4.94
C GLY A 39 2.29 -5.53 4.04
N ASP A 40 2.93 -5.14 2.94
CA ASP A 40 2.29 -4.39 1.87
C ASP A 40 1.49 -5.31 0.92
N SER A 41 0.78 -4.70 -0.04
CA SER A 41 -0.13 -5.40 -0.94
C SER A 41 0.53 -6.56 -1.69
N TYR A 42 1.74 -6.34 -2.23
CA TYR A 42 2.43 -7.35 -3.03
C TYR A 42 3.10 -8.42 -2.17
N ALA A 43 3.72 -8.02 -1.07
CA ALA A 43 4.33 -8.96 -0.11
C ALA A 43 3.29 -9.96 0.40
N LEU A 44 2.09 -9.50 0.77
CA LEU A 44 1.01 -10.37 1.21
C LEU A 44 0.50 -11.31 0.10
N ALA A 45 0.38 -10.82 -1.14
CA ALA A 45 -0.02 -11.65 -2.27
C ALA A 45 1.02 -12.74 -2.59
N LYS A 46 2.32 -12.42 -2.49
CA LYS A 46 3.42 -13.39 -2.57
C LYS A 46 3.38 -14.39 -1.42
N GLN A 47 3.11 -13.93 -0.20
CA GLN A 47 3.02 -14.79 0.97
C GLN A 47 1.87 -15.80 0.83
N ALA A 48 0.72 -15.36 0.29
CA ALA A 48 -0.41 -16.24 0.01
C ALA A 48 -0.06 -17.41 -0.92
N GLN A 49 0.89 -17.25 -1.83
CA GLN A 49 1.35 -18.36 -2.70
C GLN A 49 2.11 -19.44 -1.92
N ASN A 50 2.82 -19.03 -0.86
CA ASN A 50 3.73 -19.89 -0.11
C ASN A 50 3.07 -20.66 1.05
N VAL A 51 1.91 -20.20 1.54
CA VAL A 51 1.20 -20.88 2.63
C VAL A 51 0.43 -22.09 2.11
N SER A 52 0.37 -23.16 2.92
CA SER A 52 -0.35 -24.40 2.58
C SER A 52 -1.87 -24.27 2.72
N ASN A 53 -2.35 -23.33 3.53
CA ASN A 53 -3.76 -23.12 3.78
C ASN A 53 -4.55 -22.90 2.49
N LYS A 54 -5.70 -23.57 2.37
CA LYS A 54 -6.60 -23.42 1.21
C LYS A 54 -7.41 -22.14 1.27
N THR A 55 -7.67 -21.65 2.47
CA THR A 55 -8.45 -20.43 2.72
C THR A 55 -7.55 -19.33 3.29
N VAL A 56 -7.67 -18.14 2.74
CA VAL A 56 -6.97 -16.94 3.17
C VAL A 56 -7.98 -15.84 3.47
N ILE A 57 -7.90 -15.25 4.65
CA ILE A 57 -8.63 -14.01 4.98
C ILE A 57 -7.67 -12.84 4.80
N LEU A 58 -8.06 -11.87 3.96
CA LEU A 58 -7.33 -10.62 3.80
C LEU A 58 -7.96 -9.51 4.63
N CYS A 59 -7.20 -8.98 5.58
CA CYS A 59 -7.49 -7.76 6.32
C CYS A 59 -6.80 -6.59 5.62
N GLY A 60 -7.54 -5.94 4.73
CA GLY A 60 -7.07 -4.87 3.85
C GLY A 60 -8.22 -4.34 3.02
N VAL A 61 -7.94 -3.91 1.79
CA VAL A 61 -8.95 -3.40 0.85
C VAL A 61 -9.12 -4.34 -0.36
N ARG A 62 -10.24 -4.20 -1.07
CA ARG A 62 -10.73 -5.13 -2.09
C ARG A 62 -9.67 -5.50 -3.15
N PHE A 63 -9.01 -4.54 -3.78
CA PHE A 63 -8.04 -4.83 -4.85
C PHE A 63 -6.89 -5.76 -4.37
N MET A 64 -6.57 -5.73 -3.07
CA MET A 64 -5.55 -6.60 -2.49
C MET A 64 -6.03 -8.06 -2.43
N ALA A 65 -7.29 -8.29 -2.01
CA ALA A 65 -7.90 -9.63 -2.05
C ALA A 65 -7.99 -10.15 -3.49
N GLU A 66 -8.36 -9.30 -4.44
CA GLU A 66 -8.34 -9.61 -5.87
C GLU A 66 -6.93 -9.99 -6.35
N THR A 67 -5.89 -9.24 -5.94
CA THR A 67 -4.51 -9.54 -6.29
C THR A 67 -4.06 -10.89 -5.71
N VAL A 68 -4.41 -11.18 -4.45
CA VAL A 68 -4.17 -12.50 -3.85
C VAL A 68 -4.86 -13.60 -4.66
N LYS A 69 -6.11 -13.39 -5.07
CA LYS A 69 -6.87 -14.37 -5.88
C LYS A 69 -6.26 -14.58 -7.26
N ILE A 70 -5.82 -13.51 -7.93
CA ILE A 70 -5.14 -13.59 -9.24
C ILE A 70 -3.86 -14.42 -9.14
N LEU A 71 -3.03 -14.17 -8.11
CA LEU A 71 -1.76 -14.88 -7.94
C LEU A 71 -1.89 -16.27 -7.31
N SER A 72 -3.03 -16.56 -6.68
CA SER A 72 -3.34 -17.86 -6.04
C SER A 72 -4.75 -18.32 -6.41
N PRO A 73 -5.05 -18.61 -7.70
CA PRO A 73 -6.40 -18.89 -8.17
C PRO A 73 -7.03 -20.12 -7.53
N GLN A 74 -6.22 -21.05 -7.03
CA GLN A 74 -6.64 -22.27 -6.35
C GLN A 74 -7.14 -22.04 -4.91
N LYS A 75 -6.84 -20.88 -4.33
CA LYS A 75 -7.24 -20.56 -2.93
C LYS A 75 -8.63 -19.91 -2.86
N THR A 76 -9.33 -20.17 -1.78
CA THR A 76 -10.47 -19.34 -1.35
C THR A 76 -9.90 -18.08 -0.69
N VAL A 77 -10.24 -16.91 -1.23
CA VAL A 77 -9.79 -15.62 -0.69
C VAL A 77 -11.00 -14.84 -0.20
N LEU A 78 -11.02 -14.55 1.07
CA LEU A 78 -12.07 -13.79 1.74
C LEU A 78 -11.53 -12.39 2.09
N LEU A 79 -12.31 -11.36 1.81
CA LEU A 79 -12.05 -10.01 2.28
C LEU A 79 -12.74 -9.83 3.63
N ALA A 80 -11.98 -9.53 4.68
CA ALA A 80 -12.50 -9.45 6.05
C ALA A 80 -13.69 -8.47 6.22
N ASN A 81 -13.71 -7.39 5.45
CA ASN A 81 -14.84 -6.46 5.40
C ASN A 81 -15.17 -6.12 3.94
N ALA A 82 -16.35 -6.49 3.47
CA ALA A 82 -16.80 -6.31 2.08
C ALA A 82 -16.87 -4.82 1.67
N ASP A 83 -17.04 -3.89 2.61
CA ASP A 83 -17.11 -2.44 2.35
C ASP A 83 -15.72 -1.80 2.25
N ALA A 84 -14.65 -2.56 2.50
CA ALA A 84 -13.28 -2.07 2.43
C ALA A 84 -12.82 -1.88 0.97
N GLY A 85 -13.36 -0.89 0.28
CA GLY A 85 -12.91 -0.45 -1.04
C GLY A 85 -11.64 0.41 -0.98
N CYS A 86 -11.09 0.77 -2.14
CA CYS A 86 -9.99 1.73 -2.25
C CYS A 86 -10.34 2.83 -3.25
N PRO A 87 -10.57 4.08 -2.80
CA PRO A 87 -10.93 5.17 -3.71
C PRO A 87 -9.95 5.38 -4.85
N MET A 88 -8.64 5.14 -4.63
CA MET A 88 -7.66 5.21 -5.71
C MET A 88 -7.83 4.05 -6.70
N ALA A 89 -8.04 2.83 -6.23
CA ALA A 89 -8.18 1.66 -7.10
C ALA A 89 -9.46 1.70 -7.94
N GLU A 90 -10.49 2.38 -7.44
CA GLU A 90 -11.84 2.42 -8.00
C GLU A 90 -12.14 3.73 -8.76
N GLN A 91 -11.15 4.64 -8.89
CA GLN A 91 -11.37 5.96 -9.53
C GLN A 91 -11.40 5.90 -11.07
N MET A 92 -10.93 4.80 -11.66
CA MET A 92 -10.92 4.59 -13.11
C MET A 92 -11.63 3.29 -13.43
N ASP A 93 -12.41 3.29 -14.50
CA ASP A 93 -13.01 2.10 -15.05
C ASP A 93 -12.24 1.59 -16.29
N LYS A 94 -12.61 0.41 -16.73
CA LYS A 94 -12.01 -0.24 -17.91
C LYS A 94 -12.20 0.58 -19.18
N ASP A 95 -13.40 1.14 -19.37
CA ASP A 95 -13.77 1.89 -20.59
C ASP A 95 -12.91 3.14 -20.73
N LEU A 96 -12.63 3.84 -19.64
CA LEU A 96 -11.71 5.00 -19.65
C LEU A 96 -10.30 4.58 -20.08
N VAL A 97 -9.79 3.45 -19.59
CA VAL A 97 -8.44 2.97 -19.99
C VAL A 97 -8.41 2.55 -21.44
N GLU A 98 -9.46 1.92 -21.97
CA GLU A 98 -9.57 1.59 -23.39
C GLU A 98 -9.60 2.86 -24.27
N GLN A 99 -10.32 3.91 -23.84
CA GLN A 99 -10.31 5.22 -24.52
C GLN A 99 -8.91 5.86 -24.49
N LEU A 100 -8.21 5.78 -23.37
CA LEU A 100 -6.84 6.29 -23.26
C LEU A 100 -5.89 5.50 -24.18
N LYS A 101 -6.00 4.18 -24.27
CA LYS A 101 -5.22 3.36 -25.22
C LYS A 101 -5.49 3.78 -26.67
N ALA A 102 -6.74 4.08 -27.02
CA ALA A 102 -7.09 4.56 -28.34
C ALA A 102 -6.54 5.98 -28.62
N ALA A 103 -6.49 6.84 -27.61
CA ALA A 103 -5.95 8.20 -27.71
C ALA A 103 -4.41 8.24 -27.75
N TYR A 104 -3.75 7.23 -27.20
CA TYR A 104 -2.29 7.09 -27.13
C TYR A 104 -1.83 5.77 -27.75
N PRO A 105 -1.99 5.60 -29.07
CA PRO A 105 -1.62 4.36 -29.75
C PRO A 105 -0.11 4.11 -29.61
N GLY A 106 0.25 2.88 -29.29
CA GLY A 106 1.66 2.48 -29.07
C GLY A 106 2.19 2.70 -27.65
N TYR A 107 1.41 3.32 -26.76
CA TYR A 107 1.79 3.40 -25.34
C TYR A 107 1.50 2.08 -24.62
N THR A 108 2.43 1.66 -23.79
CA THR A 108 2.26 0.52 -22.88
C THR A 108 1.56 0.98 -21.60
N VAL A 109 0.46 0.36 -21.23
CA VAL A 109 -0.28 0.68 -20.01
C VAL A 109 0.36 0.01 -18.79
N ALA A 110 1.06 0.81 -17.99
CA ALA A 110 1.62 0.39 -16.72
C ALA A 110 0.66 0.78 -15.59
N ALA A 111 0.08 -0.21 -14.94
CA ALA A 111 -0.83 0.01 -13.82
C ALA A 111 -0.13 -0.17 -12.47
N TYR A 112 -0.27 0.81 -11.60
CA TYR A 112 -0.01 0.58 -10.19
C TYR A 112 -0.95 -0.52 -9.66
N ILE A 113 -0.46 -1.41 -8.81
CA ILE A 113 -1.22 -2.56 -8.30
C ILE A 113 -2.54 -2.17 -7.62
N ASN A 114 -2.64 -0.92 -7.16
CA ASN A 114 -3.84 -0.32 -6.57
C ASN A 114 -4.87 0.00 -7.67
N THR A 115 -5.33 -1.01 -8.35
CA THR A 115 -6.38 -1.03 -9.38
C THR A 115 -7.24 -2.27 -9.21
N THR A 116 -8.47 -2.26 -9.71
CA THR A 116 -9.38 -3.40 -9.66
C THR A 116 -8.89 -4.56 -10.54
N ALA A 117 -9.36 -5.77 -10.27
CA ALA A 117 -9.07 -6.93 -11.14
C ALA A 117 -9.59 -6.70 -12.56
N GLU A 118 -10.75 -6.06 -12.71
CA GLU A 118 -11.33 -5.70 -14.02
C GLU A 118 -10.40 -4.77 -14.79
N LEU A 119 -9.90 -3.71 -14.15
CA LEU A 119 -8.98 -2.77 -14.79
C LEU A 119 -7.67 -3.45 -15.23
N LYS A 120 -7.17 -4.40 -14.45
CA LYS A 120 -5.96 -5.17 -14.79
C LYS A 120 -6.09 -5.96 -16.09
N THR A 121 -7.31 -6.30 -16.54
CA THR A 121 -7.53 -7.04 -17.80
C THR A 121 -7.17 -6.24 -19.06
N VAL A 122 -7.08 -4.92 -18.95
CA VAL A 122 -6.73 -4.00 -20.07
C VAL A 122 -5.37 -3.32 -19.88
N CYS A 123 -4.64 -3.69 -18.84
CA CYS A 123 -3.28 -3.21 -18.60
C CYS A 123 -2.25 -4.20 -19.12
N ASP A 124 -1.09 -3.70 -19.53
CA ASP A 124 -0.02 -4.52 -20.10
C ASP A 124 0.96 -5.00 -19.02
N VAL A 125 1.16 -4.20 -17.97
CA VAL A 125 2.01 -4.54 -16.82
C VAL A 125 1.46 -3.93 -15.53
N CYS A 126 1.58 -4.69 -14.43
CA CYS A 126 1.28 -4.18 -13.09
C CYS A 126 2.57 -4.02 -12.28
N VAL A 127 2.69 -2.88 -11.60
CA VAL A 127 3.85 -2.53 -10.79
C VAL A 127 3.43 -2.10 -9.38
N THR A 128 4.38 -2.12 -8.45
CA THR A 128 4.20 -1.61 -7.08
C THR A 128 5.10 -0.39 -6.85
N SER A 129 4.87 0.36 -5.78
CA SER A 129 5.76 1.46 -5.39
C SER A 129 7.22 1.02 -5.19
N SER A 130 7.45 -0.24 -4.81
CA SER A 130 8.80 -0.81 -4.65
C SER A 130 9.42 -1.34 -5.95
N SER A 131 8.61 -1.71 -6.95
CA SER A 131 9.09 -2.39 -8.16
C SER A 131 9.01 -1.55 -9.42
N ALA A 132 8.25 -0.45 -9.42
CA ALA A 132 7.94 0.32 -10.62
C ALA A 132 9.18 0.80 -11.36
N VAL A 133 10.10 1.48 -10.69
CA VAL A 133 11.34 1.97 -11.32
C VAL A 133 12.14 0.83 -11.94
N LYS A 134 12.33 -0.28 -11.19
CA LYS A 134 13.08 -1.45 -11.67
C LYS A 134 12.42 -2.12 -12.88
N ILE A 135 11.11 -2.34 -12.83
CA ILE A 135 10.39 -3.01 -13.92
C ILE A 135 10.37 -2.13 -15.16
N LEU A 136 9.94 -0.86 -15.02
CA LEU A 136 9.81 0.03 -16.15
C LEU A 136 11.15 0.41 -16.79
N SER A 137 12.25 0.48 -16.02
CA SER A 137 13.60 0.68 -16.59
C SER A 137 14.05 -0.51 -17.44
N ALA A 138 13.67 -1.73 -17.06
CA ALA A 138 14.06 -2.96 -17.77
C ALA A 138 13.21 -3.22 -19.03
N MET A 139 12.06 -2.55 -19.18
CA MET A 139 11.19 -2.70 -20.35
C MET A 139 11.77 -1.96 -21.56
N PRO A 140 11.69 -2.53 -22.77
CA PRO A 140 12.16 -1.87 -24.00
C PRO A 140 11.29 -0.69 -24.40
N GLU A 141 10.00 -0.70 -24.05
CA GLU A 141 9.03 0.35 -24.38
C GLU A 141 9.42 1.66 -23.72
N LYS A 142 9.42 2.75 -24.52
CA LYS A 142 9.73 4.10 -24.02
C LYS A 142 8.47 4.86 -23.64
N ASP A 143 7.40 4.67 -24.38
CA ASP A 143 6.13 5.36 -24.21
C ASP A 143 5.22 4.58 -23.28
N ILE A 144 4.96 5.13 -22.10
CA ILE A 144 4.24 4.47 -21.01
C ILE A 144 3.05 5.33 -20.59
N LEU A 145 1.87 4.75 -20.54
CA LEU A 145 0.69 5.34 -19.93
C LEU A 145 0.60 4.80 -18.49
N PHE A 146 0.88 5.66 -17.51
CA PHE A 146 0.90 5.25 -16.09
C PHE A 146 -0.41 5.62 -15.40
N ILE A 147 -1.02 4.64 -14.76
CA ILE A 147 -2.30 4.75 -14.02
C ILE A 147 -2.20 4.07 -12.66
N PRO A 148 -3.04 4.38 -11.66
CA PRO A 148 -3.97 5.51 -11.58
C PRO A 148 -3.43 6.67 -10.72
N ASP A 149 -2.18 6.61 -10.21
CA ASP A 149 -1.62 7.58 -9.26
C ASP A 149 -0.61 8.52 -9.92
N ILE A 150 -0.99 9.80 -10.06
CA ILE A 150 -0.17 10.83 -10.70
C ILE A 150 1.11 11.13 -9.89
N ASN A 151 1.07 11.04 -8.56
CA ASN A 151 2.21 11.37 -7.70
C ASN A 151 3.28 10.29 -7.81
N LEU A 152 2.89 9.02 -7.69
CA LEU A 152 3.79 7.89 -7.94
C LEU A 152 4.34 7.94 -9.37
N GLY A 153 3.49 8.21 -10.36
CA GLY A 153 3.92 8.35 -11.74
C GLY A 153 4.92 9.50 -11.94
N THR A 154 4.72 10.64 -11.28
CA THR A 154 5.66 11.78 -11.28
C THR A 154 7.00 11.38 -10.65
N TYR A 155 6.97 10.66 -9.54
CA TYR A 155 8.19 10.12 -8.93
C TYR A 155 8.94 9.18 -9.89
N ILE A 156 8.23 8.25 -10.53
CA ILE A 156 8.83 7.31 -11.49
C ILE A 156 9.43 8.06 -12.69
N GLN A 157 8.73 9.06 -13.25
CA GLN A 157 9.23 9.86 -14.37
C GLN A 157 10.54 10.59 -14.03
N LYS A 158 10.67 11.09 -12.79
CA LYS A 158 11.93 11.69 -12.32
C LYS A 158 13.08 10.69 -12.22
N GLN A 159 12.78 9.43 -11.88
CA GLN A 159 13.78 8.36 -11.79
C GLN A 159 14.15 7.78 -13.18
N LEU A 160 13.27 7.90 -14.17
CA LEU A 160 13.43 7.36 -15.51
C LEU A 160 13.24 8.47 -16.56
N PRO A 161 14.17 9.45 -16.65
CA PRO A 161 14.03 10.59 -17.55
C PRO A 161 14.09 10.19 -19.04
N GLU A 162 14.60 9.00 -19.36
CA GLU A 162 14.67 8.44 -20.71
C GLU A 162 13.34 7.82 -21.19
N LYS A 163 12.39 7.62 -20.28
CA LYS A 163 11.03 7.14 -20.59
C LYS A 163 10.08 8.32 -20.77
N ASN A 164 9.15 8.19 -21.70
CA ASN A 164 8.08 9.15 -21.91
C ASN A 164 6.82 8.65 -21.17
N ILE A 165 6.63 9.09 -19.94
CA ILE A 165 5.54 8.61 -19.09
C ILE A 165 4.37 9.60 -19.14
N LYS A 166 3.28 9.19 -19.79
CA LYS A 166 2.02 9.92 -19.76
C LYS A 166 1.29 9.64 -18.46
N LEU A 167 1.05 10.68 -17.67
CA LEU A 167 0.36 10.61 -16.40
C LEU A 167 -1.13 10.89 -16.58
N VAL A 168 -1.96 10.15 -15.85
CA VAL A 168 -3.41 10.36 -15.79
C VAL A 168 -3.76 10.90 -14.41
N HIS A 169 -4.71 11.85 -14.36
CA HIS A 169 -5.16 12.42 -13.10
C HIS A 169 -5.81 11.36 -12.24
N GLY A 170 -5.36 11.30 -11.00
CA GLY A 170 -5.82 10.38 -9.98
C GLY A 170 -4.77 10.21 -8.89
N GLY A 171 -5.10 9.59 -7.77
CA GLY A 171 -4.14 9.37 -6.69
C GLY A 171 -4.79 8.99 -5.37
N CYS A 172 -3.95 8.79 -4.38
CA CYS A 172 -4.37 8.38 -3.05
C CYS A 172 -4.89 9.57 -2.24
N PRO A 173 -6.19 9.59 -1.86
CA PRO A 173 -6.76 10.70 -1.09
C PRO A 173 -6.20 10.79 0.33
N THR A 174 -5.48 9.77 0.80
CA THR A 174 -4.83 9.79 2.12
C THR A 174 -3.48 10.49 2.06
N HIS A 175 -2.60 10.11 1.12
CA HIS A 175 -1.24 10.63 1.05
C HIS A 175 -1.18 12.11 0.65
N VAL A 176 -2.16 12.62 -0.09
CA VAL A 176 -2.22 14.04 -0.49
C VAL A 176 -2.68 14.99 0.63
N ARG A 177 -3.03 14.47 1.82
CA ARG A 177 -3.45 15.31 2.96
C ARG A 177 -2.31 16.02 3.67
N ALA A 178 -1.06 15.61 3.44
CA ALA A 178 0.12 16.28 3.97
C ALA A 178 0.82 17.06 2.86
N GLY A 179 1.02 18.35 3.06
CA GLY A 179 1.72 19.24 2.14
C GLY A 179 3.00 19.82 2.76
N VAL A 180 3.61 20.77 2.07
CA VAL A 180 4.84 21.46 2.51
C VAL A 180 4.71 22.10 3.90
N LYS A 181 3.52 22.58 4.25
CA LYS A 181 3.24 23.19 5.57
C LYS A 181 3.42 22.16 6.69
N GLU A 182 2.89 20.95 6.51
CA GLU A 182 3.02 19.85 7.47
C GLU A 182 4.49 19.42 7.59
N VAL A 183 5.21 19.32 6.48
CA VAL A 183 6.64 18.98 6.47
C VAL A 183 7.45 20.01 7.25
N ARG A 184 7.27 21.32 6.97
CA ARG A 184 7.97 22.40 7.69
C ARG A 184 7.68 22.38 9.18
N LYS A 185 6.41 22.17 9.55
CA LYS A 185 6.00 22.06 10.95
C LYS A 185 6.65 20.86 11.64
N ALA A 186 6.63 19.69 11.01
CA ALA A 186 7.21 18.46 11.58
C ALA A 186 8.74 18.59 11.73
N LYS A 187 9.45 19.08 10.69
CA LYS A 187 10.91 19.32 10.76
C LYS A 187 11.28 20.38 11.78
N ALA A 188 10.48 21.43 11.98
CA ALA A 188 10.70 22.42 13.03
C ALA A 188 10.51 21.84 14.44
N SER A 189 9.56 20.94 14.63
CA SER A 189 9.31 20.25 15.91
C SER A 189 10.35 19.17 16.22
N HIS A 190 10.94 18.56 15.17
CA HIS A 190 11.88 17.43 15.26
C HIS A 190 13.07 17.66 14.33
N PRO A 191 13.95 18.65 14.62
CA PRO A 191 14.98 19.12 13.66
C PRO A 191 16.06 18.07 13.35
N GLY A 192 16.23 17.04 14.20
CA GLY A 192 17.17 15.94 13.98
C GLY A 192 16.56 14.71 13.29
N ALA A 193 15.25 14.71 13.05
CA ALA A 193 14.57 13.55 12.51
C ALA A 193 14.65 13.49 10.96
N LEU A 194 14.93 12.30 10.43
CA LEU A 194 14.87 12.04 8.99
C LEU A 194 13.41 11.93 8.53
N LEU A 195 13.08 12.58 7.42
CA LEU A 195 11.76 12.50 6.79
C LEU A 195 11.72 11.34 5.78
N LEU A 196 10.92 10.33 6.08
CA LEU A 196 10.70 9.18 5.20
C LEU A 196 9.29 9.25 4.62
N VAL A 197 9.13 9.26 3.29
CA VAL A 197 7.83 9.45 2.65
C VAL A 197 7.51 8.37 1.63
N HIS A 198 6.22 8.10 1.47
CA HIS A 198 5.72 7.25 0.38
C HIS A 198 5.63 8.07 -0.92
N PRO A 199 5.96 7.51 -2.10
CA PRO A 199 5.91 8.25 -3.37
C PRO A 199 4.49 8.62 -3.85
N GLU A 200 3.43 8.18 -3.18
CA GLU A 200 2.06 8.67 -3.36
C GLU A 200 1.83 10.07 -2.71
N CYS A 201 2.76 10.56 -1.90
CA CYS A 201 2.72 11.92 -1.38
C CYS A 201 2.88 12.95 -2.51
N LEU A 202 2.41 14.17 -2.27
CA LEU A 202 2.58 15.28 -3.21
C LEU A 202 4.05 15.44 -3.63
N PRO A 203 4.35 15.76 -4.90
CA PRO A 203 5.73 15.88 -5.39
C PRO A 203 6.61 16.80 -4.55
N GLU A 204 6.06 17.93 -4.09
CA GLU A 204 6.78 18.88 -3.23
C GLU A 204 7.11 18.33 -1.83
N VAL A 205 6.35 17.35 -1.34
CA VAL A 205 6.64 16.62 -0.09
C VAL A 205 7.75 15.60 -0.33
N VAL A 206 7.68 14.90 -1.46
CA VAL A 206 8.69 13.92 -1.90
C VAL A 206 10.06 14.61 -2.09
N GLU A 207 10.09 15.82 -2.65
CA GLU A 207 11.32 16.61 -2.82
C GLU A 207 11.99 17.03 -1.51
N MET A 208 11.24 17.13 -0.41
CA MET A 208 11.75 17.48 0.91
C MET A 208 12.19 16.29 1.75
N ALA A 209 11.98 15.07 1.25
CA ALA A 209 12.25 13.82 1.97
C ALA A 209 13.73 13.45 1.99
N ASP A 210 14.16 12.85 3.08
CA ASP A 210 15.48 12.26 3.23
C ASP A 210 15.51 10.82 2.64
N TYR A 211 14.34 10.16 2.59
CA TYR A 211 14.14 8.86 1.94
C TYR A 211 12.74 8.76 1.34
N VAL A 212 12.66 8.19 0.13
CA VAL A 212 11.40 7.91 -0.57
C VAL A 212 11.33 6.42 -0.89
N GLY A 213 10.27 5.77 -0.46
CA GLY A 213 10.11 4.34 -0.67
C GLY A 213 8.69 3.82 -0.41
N SER A 214 8.48 2.55 -0.76
CA SER A 214 7.25 1.83 -0.41
C SER A 214 7.07 1.73 1.11
N THR A 215 5.89 1.32 1.55
CA THR A 215 5.63 1.09 2.98
C THR A 215 6.66 0.16 3.60
N SER A 216 6.92 -1.00 2.98
CA SER A 216 7.96 -1.94 3.46
C SER A 216 9.35 -1.32 3.40
N GLY A 217 9.67 -0.56 2.35
CA GLY A 217 10.97 0.13 2.23
C GLY A 217 11.18 1.20 3.31
N ILE A 218 10.14 1.96 3.67
CA ILE A 218 10.20 2.93 4.77
C ILE A 218 10.47 2.21 6.09
N MET A 219 9.77 1.11 6.36
CA MET A 219 9.96 0.33 7.59
C MET A 219 11.38 -0.26 7.65
N GLU A 220 11.84 -0.87 6.58
CA GLU A 220 13.17 -1.46 6.49
C GLU A 220 14.27 -0.40 6.67
N TYR A 221 14.17 0.73 5.97
CA TYR A 221 15.12 1.84 6.13
C TYR A 221 15.16 2.35 7.57
N ALA A 222 14.00 2.54 8.19
CA ALA A 222 13.89 3.03 9.56
C ALA A 222 14.49 2.05 10.59
N VAL A 223 14.34 0.74 10.36
CA VAL A 223 14.92 -0.31 11.23
C VAL A 223 16.43 -0.36 11.08
N GLN A 224 16.95 -0.36 9.84
CA GLN A 224 18.37 -0.56 9.54
C GLN A 224 19.23 0.70 9.74
N SER A 225 18.65 1.89 9.64
CA SER A 225 19.35 3.17 9.79
C SER A 225 19.92 3.36 11.19
N ASP A 226 21.09 4.00 11.29
CA ASP A 226 21.67 4.43 12.57
C ASP A 226 20.99 5.65 13.19
N ALA A 227 20.16 6.37 12.43
CA ALA A 227 19.38 7.51 12.91
C ALA A 227 18.42 7.06 14.03
N LYS A 228 18.14 7.98 14.97
CA LYS A 228 17.32 7.70 16.15
C LYS A 228 15.93 8.29 16.08
N GLU A 229 15.71 9.24 15.17
CA GLU A 229 14.44 9.96 15.06
C GLU A 229 13.99 10.03 13.60
N PHE A 230 12.71 9.78 13.37
CA PHE A 230 12.12 9.74 12.03
C PHE A 230 10.75 10.42 12.01
N ILE A 231 10.50 11.19 10.95
CA ILE A 231 9.17 11.68 10.58
C ILE A 231 8.64 10.76 9.48
N ILE A 232 7.47 10.17 9.69
CA ILE A 232 6.90 9.16 8.79
C ILE A 232 5.79 9.78 7.95
N GLY A 233 6.04 9.91 6.66
CA GLY A 233 5.13 10.47 5.65
C GLY A 233 4.41 9.38 4.86
N THR A 234 3.70 8.51 5.56
CA THR A 234 2.74 7.55 5.02
C THR A 234 1.62 7.34 6.04
N GLU A 235 0.75 6.35 5.85
CA GLU A 235 -0.37 6.07 6.76
C GLU A 235 0.11 5.82 8.19
N ASN A 236 -0.57 6.45 9.15
CA ASN A 236 -0.10 6.61 10.53
C ASN A 236 0.13 5.32 11.32
N SER A 237 -0.49 4.19 10.94
CA SER A 237 -0.19 2.91 11.59
C SER A 237 1.27 2.51 11.47
N ILE A 238 1.97 2.95 10.43
CA ILE A 238 3.40 2.65 10.26
C ILE A 238 4.22 3.29 11.38
N THR A 239 3.86 4.49 11.81
CA THR A 239 4.50 5.15 12.96
C THR A 239 4.34 4.33 14.24
N GLU A 240 3.12 3.80 14.48
CA GLU A 240 2.82 2.97 15.64
C GLU A 240 3.56 1.63 15.59
N HIS A 241 3.57 0.96 14.44
CA HIS A 241 4.29 -0.30 14.24
C HIS A 241 5.79 -0.14 14.49
N LEU A 242 6.41 0.87 13.87
CA LEU A 242 7.83 1.16 14.03
C LEU A 242 8.20 1.50 15.48
N GLN A 243 7.34 2.27 16.18
CA GLN A 243 7.59 2.60 17.58
C GLN A 243 7.55 1.36 18.48
N TYR A 244 6.71 0.37 18.13
CA TYR A 244 6.64 -0.89 18.85
C TYR A 244 7.83 -1.81 18.55
N GLU A 245 8.19 -1.93 17.26
CA GLU A 245 9.30 -2.80 16.83
C GLU A 245 10.67 -2.25 17.25
N CYS A 246 10.82 -0.93 17.27
CA CYS A 246 12.07 -0.25 17.57
C CYS A 246 11.90 0.74 18.75
N PRO A 247 11.68 0.27 20.00
CA PRO A 247 11.43 1.13 21.15
C PRO A 247 12.59 2.07 21.50
N GLN A 248 13.80 1.78 20.99
CA GLN A 248 15.01 2.61 21.15
C GLN A 248 15.08 3.79 20.19
N LYS A 249 14.17 3.88 19.21
CA LYS A 249 14.06 4.96 18.23
C LYS A 249 12.79 5.78 18.50
N ARG A 250 12.67 6.93 17.86
CA ARG A 250 11.51 7.81 17.94
C ARG A 250 10.90 8.00 16.57
N PHE A 251 9.60 7.83 16.49
CA PHE A 251 8.84 7.95 15.25
C PHE A 251 7.70 8.96 15.42
N TYR A 252 7.62 9.91 14.51
CA TYR A 252 6.65 10.99 14.52
C TYR A 252 5.81 10.95 13.23
N PRO A 253 4.49 11.01 13.28
CA PRO A 253 3.70 11.10 12.06
C PRO A 253 3.91 12.46 11.41
N LEU A 254 4.06 12.50 10.08
CA LEU A 254 4.15 13.76 9.32
C LEU A 254 2.90 14.61 9.52
N SER A 255 1.72 13.98 9.49
CA SER A 255 0.43 14.61 9.77
C SER A 255 -0.51 13.60 10.44
N LYS A 256 -1.30 14.06 11.43
CA LYS A 256 -2.37 13.25 12.02
C LYS A 256 -3.46 12.84 11.03
N ASP A 257 -3.54 13.52 9.89
CA ASP A 257 -4.56 13.33 8.87
C ASP A 257 -4.20 12.23 7.85
N LEU A 258 -2.98 11.65 7.93
CA LEU A 258 -2.56 10.52 7.12
C LEU A 258 -3.19 9.21 7.63
N VAL A 259 -4.51 9.14 7.60
CA VAL A 259 -5.31 7.98 8.03
C VAL A 259 -6.15 7.48 6.87
N CYS A 260 -5.94 6.22 6.49
CA CYS A 260 -6.78 5.55 5.50
C CYS A 260 -8.01 4.94 6.16
N HIS A 261 -9.16 5.63 6.06
CA HIS A 261 -10.41 5.18 6.69
C HIS A 261 -10.82 3.78 6.23
N ASN A 262 -10.68 3.46 4.95
CA ASN A 262 -11.03 2.15 4.39
C ASN A 262 -10.19 1.00 4.97
N MET A 263 -8.93 1.27 5.31
CA MET A 263 -8.09 0.30 6.04
C MET A 263 -8.50 0.14 7.52
N LYS A 264 -9.26 1.09 8.09
CA LYS A 264 -9.65 1.09 9.51
C LYS A 264 -11.05 0.53 9.78
N ILE A 265 -11.82 0.21 8.74
CA ILE A 265 -13.18 -0.33 8.93
C ILE A 265 -13.18 -1.83 9.26
N THR A 266 -12.10 -2.55 8.97
CA THR A 266 -11.93 -3.94 9.38
C THR A 266 -11.80 -4.02 10.90
N THR A 267 -12.62 -4.86 11.51
CA THR A 267 -12.67 -5.12 12.96
C THR A 267 -12.45 -6.61 13.25
N ARG A 268 -12.13 -6.96 14.50
CA ARG A 268 -12.09 -8.38 14.91
C ARG A 268 -13.41 -9.11 14.68
N TYR A 269 -14.53 -8.41 14.81
CA TYR A 269 -15.85 -8.99 14.52
C TYR A 269 -15.97 -9.45 13.08
N ASN A 270 -15.50 -8.64 12.12
CA ASN A 270 -15.52 -9.02 10.69
C ASN A 270 -14.73 -10.30 10.42
N ILE A 271 -13.60 -10.53 11.12
CA ILE A 271 -12.79 -11.75 10.97
C ILE A 271 -13.51 -12.98 11.53
N ILE A 272 -14.35 -12.79 12.58
CA ILE A 272 -15.08 -13.91 13.22
C ILE A 272 -16.25 -14.38 12.36
N VAL A 273 -16.93 -13.47 11.64
CA VAL A 273 -18.19 -13.73 10.93
C VAL A 273 -18.03 -13.87 9.41
N GLY A 274 -16.89 -13.45 8.86
CA GLY A 274 -16.57 -13.57 7.42
C GLY A 274 -15.93 -14.89 7.12
#